data_84354057b532cf9ab5a96cc2291c6979
#
_entry.id   84354057b532cf9ab5a96cc2291c6979
#
_cell.length_a   1.000
_cell.length_b   1.000
_cell.length_c   1.000
_cell.angle_alpha   90.00
_cell.angle_beta   90.00
_cell.angle_gamma   90.00
#
_symmetry.space_group_name_H-M   'P 1'
#
loop_
_entity.id
_entity.type
_entity.pdbx_description
1 polymer ?
#
loop_
_entity_poly.entity_id
_entity_poly.type
_entity_poly.pdbx_seq_one_letter_code
_entity_poly.pdbx_strand_id
1 'polypeptide(L)'
;MKKIIKPIVSIILVFVLMAFQGGDVLCNAKDLKEKAKNTLEPYKYDSSELTRILYKKKESIKEIEVPLFIGEKYRMVFELEALPKQVEVQIYNKSKDAKNRKLLFSSKSLGDKKEFMFEVSKVRQVYVDYIVPPTEEGSYSGCAVFMVGYK
;
A
#
# COMPACT_ATOMS: atom_id res chain seq x y z
N MET A 1 23.92 -8.84 52.56
CA MET A 1 23.36 -7.92 51.53
C MET A 1 23.60 -8.36 50.07
N LYS A 2 23.81 -9.63 49.76
CA LYS A 2 24.13 -10.11 48.38
C LYS A 2 23.02 -10.95 47.69
N LYS A 3 21.83 -11.09 48.26
CA LYS A 3 20.81 -12.04 47.75
C LYS A 3 19.54 -11.40 47.13
N ILE A 4 19.40 -10.06 47.15
CA ILE A 4 18.16 -9.38 46.67
C ILE A 4 18.32 -8.84 45.26
N ILE A 5 19.53 -8.70 44.73
CA ILE A 5 19.76 -8.05 43.42
C ILE A 5 19.43 -8.98 42.22
N LYS A 6 19.60 -10.31 42.40
CA LYS A 6 19.38 -11.26 41.28
C LYS A 6 17.94 -11.33 40.72
N PRO A 7 16.89 -11.35 41.56
CA PRO A 7 15.52 -11.40 41.00
C PRO A 7 15.09 -10.09 40.33
N ILE A 8 15.58 -8.95 40.82
CA ILE A 8 15.21 -7.63 40.23
C ILE A 8 15.79 -7.47 38.83
N VAL A 9 17.04 -7.86 38.61
CA VAL A 9 17.69 -7.79 37.28
C VAL A 9 16.96 -8.71 36.27
N SER A 10 16.53 -9.90 36.73
CA SER A 10 15.79 -10.84 35.86
C SER A 10 14.42 -10.33 35.46
N ILE A 11 13.72 -9.62 36.34
CA ILE A 11 12.39 -9.02 36.06
C ILE A 11 12.52 -7.85 35.07
N ILE A 12 13.57 -7.04 35.22
CA ILE A 12 13.82 -5.90 34.28
C ILE A 12 14.16 -6.44 32.90
N LEU A 13 14.90 -7.52 32.77
CA LEU A 13 15.25 -8.12 31.48
C LEU A 13 14.04 -8.68 30.74
N VAL A 14 13.07 -9.26 31.47
CA VAL A 14 11.81 -9.77 30.90
C VAL A 14 10.92 -8.61 30.41
N PHE A 15 10.88 -7.47 31.11
CA PHE A 15 10.11 -6.30 30.69
C PHE A 15 10.67 -5.62 29.44
N VAL A 16 11.98 -5.64 29.23
CA VAL A 16 12.63 -5.06 28.04
C VAL A 16 12.35 -5.91 26.79
N LEU A 17 12.16 -7.23 26.92
CA LEU A 17 11.83 -8.11 25.80
C LEU A 17 10.39 -8.02 25.31
N MET A 18 9.46 -7.49 26.13
CA MET A 18 8.06 -7.28 25.71
C MET A 18 7.81 -5.98 24.95
N ALA A 19 8.77 -5.07 24.89
CA ALA A 19 8.63 -3.78 24.19
C ALA A 19 8.85 -3.85 22.67
N PHE A 20 9.17 -5.01 22.10
CA PHE A 20 9.49 -5.18 20.67
C PHE A 20 8.41 -5.94 19.86
N GLN A 21 7.20 -6.11 20.38
CA GLN A 21 6.10 -6.73 19.63
C GLN A 21 5.16 -5.70 19.02
N GLY A 22 5.70 -4.63 18.45
CA GLY A 22 4.98 -3.75 17.54
C GLY A 22 4.97 -4.30 16.12
N GLY A 23 4.56 -5.52 15.90
CA GLY A 23 4.32 -6.05 14.56
C GLY A 23 3.02 -5.46 14.01
N ASP A 24 3.06 -4.83 12.83
CA ASP A 24 1.89 -4.37 12.09
C ASP A 24 0.93 -5.54 11.82
N VAL A 25 0.01 -5.79 12.73
CA VAL A 25 -1.00 -6.87 12.65
C VAL A 25 -1.90 -6.68 11.41
N LEU A 26 -1.95 -5.48 10.86
CA LEU A 26 -2.78 -5.11 9.72
C LEU A 26 -2.17 -5.48 8.35
N CYS A 27 -0.89 -5.79 8.26
CA CYS A 27 -0.20 -6.03 6.98
C CYS A 27 -0.02 -7.52 6.68
N ASN A 28 -1.08 -8.31 6.67
CA ASN A 28 -1.00 -9.68 6.17
C ASN A 28 -0.90 -9.71 4.64
N ALA A 29 0.32 -9.66 4.13
CA ALA A 29 0.59 -9.59 2.70
C ALA A 29 0.01 -10.78 1.92
N LYS A 30 -0.08 -11.96 2.52
CA LYS A 30 -0.62 -13.16 1.87
C LYS A 30 -2.12 -13.00 1.61
N ASP A 31 -2.88 -12.63 2.63
CA ASP A 31 -4.34 -12.50 2.53
C ASP A 31 -4.73 -11.36 1.58
N LEU A 32 -4.03 -10.22 1.64
CA LEU A 32 -4.26 -9.09 0.74
C LEU A 32 -3.97 -9.45 -0.71
N LYS A 33 -2.89 -10.19 -0.98
CA LYS A 33 -2.56 -10.66 -2.33
C LYS A 33 -3.55 -11.70 -2.85
N GLU A 34 -4.07 -12.57 -2.00
CA GLU A 34 -5.07 -13.57 -2.37
C GLU A 34 -6.38 -12.90 -2.77
N LYS A 35 -6.85 -11.90 -2.02
CA LYS A 35 -8.01 -11.08 -2.38
C LYS A 35 -7.80 -10.40 -3.73
N ALA A 36 -6.71 -9.65 -3.90
CA ALA A 36 -6.39 -8.97 -5.15
C ALA A 36 -6.31 -9.92 -6.35
N LYS A 37 -5.83 -11.16 -6.15
CA LYS A 37 -5.76 -12.18 -7.19
C LYS A 37 -7.15 -12.63 -7.67
N ASN A 38 -8.12 -12.76 -6.78
CA ASN A 38 -9.49 -13.11 -7.14
C ASN A 38 -10.12 -12.03 -8.04
N THR A 39 -9.86 -10.75 -7.74
CA THR A 39 -10.35 -9.62 -8.55
C THR A 39 -9.58 -9.47 -9.88
N LEU A 40 -8.36 -10.00 -9.94
CA LEU A 40 -7.57 -9.98 -11.17
C LEU A 40 -8.15 -10.87 -12.28
N GLU A 41 -8.82 -11.96 -11.96
CA GLU A 41 -9.39 -12.87 -12.94
C GLU A 41 -10.33 -12.14 -13.94
N PRO A 42 -10.32 -12.51 -15.24
CA PRO A 42 -9.60 -13.60 -15.90
C PRO A 42 -8.23 -13.18 -16.50
N TYR A 43 -7.59 -12.13 -15.97
CA TYR A 43 -6.29 -11.67 -16.42
C TYR A 43 -5.19 -12.58 -15.87
N LYS A 44 -4.14 -12.82 -16.66
CA LYS A 44 -2.95 -13.54 -16.21
C LYS A 44 -2.14 -12.63 -15.28
N TYR A 45 -1.70 -13.17 -14.16
CA TYR A 45 -0.84 -12.46 -13.23
C TYR A 45 0.48 -12.04 -13.89
N ASP A 46 0.87 -10.81 -13.71
CA ASP A 46 2.17 -10.26 -14.10
C ASP A 46 3.03 -9.98 -12.87
N SER A 47 2.62 -9.04 -12.06
CA SER A 47 3.39 -8.58 -10.90
C SER A 47 2.49 -8.12 -9.75
N SER A 48 3.08 -7.98 -8.55
CA SER A 48 2.42 -7.36 -7.41
C SER A 48 3.41 -6.67 -6.50
N GLU A 49 3.00 -5.57 -5.90
CA GLU A 49 3.76 -4.81 -4.92
C GLU A 49 2.95 -4.66 -3.63
N LEU A 50 3.61 -4.90 -2.49
CA LEU A 50 3.12 -4.52 -1.17
C LEU A 50 3.71 -3.17 -0.81
N THR A 51 2.89 -2.16 -0.82
CA THR A 51 3.29 -0.79 -0.52
C THR A 51 2.98 -0.44 0.92
N ARG A 52 4.01 -0.11 1.70
CA ARG A 52 3.82 0.46 3.04
C ARG A 52 3.48 1.94 2.92
N ILE A 53 2.33 2.33 3.46
CA ILE A 53 1.84 3.70 3.52
C ILE A 53 2.07 4.25 4.92
N LEU A 54 2.84 5.33 5.00
CA LEU A 54 3.14 6.02 6.25
C LEU A 54 2.34 7.32 6.34
N TYR A 55 1.49 7.43 7.34
CA TYR A 55 0.72 8.62 7.64
C TYR A 55 1.55 9.61 8.48
N LYS A 56 1.51 10.86 8.10
CA LYS A 56 2.29 11.97 8.71
C LYS A 56 1.38 13.16 8.97
N LYS A 57 1.91 14.18 9.67
CA LYS A 57 1.20 15.45 9.93
C LYS A 57 0.87 16.24 8.65
N LYS A 58 1.59 15.99 7.56
CA LYS A 58 1.34 16.64 6.27
C LYS A 58 0.91 15.58 5.25
N GLU A 59 0.04 15.97 4.34
CA GLU A 59 -0.27 15.18 3.16
C GLU A 59 1.01 14.79 2.42
N SER A 60 1.05 13.58 1.92
CA SER A 60 2.18 13.06 1.15
C SER A 60 1.71 12.22 -0.03
N ILE A 61 2.51 12.20 -1.08
CA ILE A 61 2.26 11.40 -2.29
C ILE A 61 3.35 10.34 -2.38
N LYS A 62 2.92 9.09 -2.46
CA LYS A 62 3.82 7.98 -2.80
C LYS A 62 3.51 7.53 -4.22
N GLU A 63 4.46 7.75 -5.13
CA GLU A 63 4.36 7.39 -6.55
C GLU A 63 5.04 6.05 -6.82
N ILE A 64 4.41 5.24 -7.67
CA ILE A 64 4.95 4.00 -8.23
C ILE A 64 4.88 4.10 -9.74
N GLU A 65 5.99 3.84 -10.43
CA GLU A 65 6.06 3.70 -11.88
C GLU A 65 5.75 2.24 -12.26
N VAL A 66 4.83 2.05 -13.20
CA VAL A 66 4.39 0.75 -13.68
C VAL A 66 4.68 0.64 -15.18
N PRO A 67 5.76 -0.08 -15.56
CA PRO A 67 6.04 -0.34 -16.97
C PRO A 67 5.03 -1.34 -17.54
N LEU A 68 4.63 -1.13 -18.79
CA LEU A 68 3.65 -1.95 -19.50
C LEU A 68 4.16 -2.25 -20.93
N PHE A 69 3.75 -3.39 -21.49
CA PHE A 69 4.05 -3.73 -22.88
C PHE A 69 2.91 -3.30 -23.82
N ILE A 70 3.29 -2.67 -24.93
CA ILE A 70 2.31 -2.31 -25.96
C ILE A 70 1.80 -3.59 -26.63
N GLY A 71 0.48 -3.66 -26.80
CA GLY A 71 -0.17 -4.81 -27.43
C GLY A 71 -1.03 -5.62 -26.47
N GLU A 72 -0.76 -5.50 -25.18
CA GLU A 72 -1.53 -6.16 -24.14
C GLU A 72 -2.58 -5.21 -23.53
N LYS A 73 -3.63 -5.80 -22.98
CA LYS A 73 -4.61 -5.12 -22.12
C LYS A 73 -4.27 -5.47 -20.68
N TYR A 74 -4.12 -4.46 -19.83
CA TYR A 74 -3.76 -4.63 -18.43
C TYR A 74 -4.94 -4.32 -17.52
N ARG A 75 -5.03 -5.11 -16.43
CA ARG A 75 -5.86 -4.83 -15.27
C ARG A 75 -4.95 -4.59 -14.07
N MET A 76 -5.21 -3.50 -13.38
CA MET A 76 -4.55 -3.10 -12.14
C MET A 76 -5.56 -3.23 -11.02
N VAL A 77 -5.27 -4.03 -10.01
CA VAL A 77 -6.11 -4.26 -8.84
C VAL A 77 -5.45 -3.60 -7.63
N PHE A 78 -6.23 -2.88 -6.86
CA PHE A 78 -5.82 -2.22 -5.64
C PHE A 78 -6.59 -2.81 -4.47
N GLU A 79 -5.88 -3.28 -3.45
CA GLU A 79 -6.41 -3.76 -2.18
C GLU A 79 -5.88 -2.88 -1.05
N LEU A 80 -6.78 -2.12 -0.42
CA LEU A 80 -6.49 -1.08 0.57
C LEU A 80 -7.08 -1.38 1.94
N GLU A 81 -7.60 -2.60 2.18
CA GLU A 81 -8.29 -2.94 3.42
C GLU A 81 -7.42 -2.79 4.67
N ALA A 82 -6.10 -3.05 4.54
CA ALA A 82 -5.14 -2.90 5.63
C ALA A 82 -4.64 -1.46 5.84
N LEU A 83 -5.32 -0.46 5.26
CA LEU A 83 -5.06 0.95 5.53
C LEU A 83 -5.99 1.46 6.63
N PRO A 84 -5.45 2.03 7.73
CA PRO A 84 -6.23 2.55 8.84
C PRO A 84 -7.07 3.78 8.47
N LYS A 85 -6.62 4.55 7.49
CA LYS A 85 -7.31 5.72 6.93
C LYS A 85 -7.37 5.62 5.42
N GLN A 86 -8.43 6.14 4.83
CA GLN A 86 -8.59 6.12 3.38
C GLN A 86 -7.47 6.89 2.68
N VAL A 87 -6.94 6.29 1.64
CA VAL A 87 -5.96 6.84 0.72
C VAL A 87 -6.60 6.93 -0.65
N GLU A 88 -6.50 8.07 -1.30
CA GLU A 88 -6.91 8.21 -2.68
C GLU A 88 -5.82 7.64 -3.59
N VAL A 89 -6.22 6.82 -4.58
CA VAL A 89 -5.34 6.34 -5.63
C VAL A 89 -5.63 7.10 -6.91
N GLN A 90 -4.61 7.72 -7.49
CA GLN A 90 -4.69 8.40 -8.78
C GLN A 90 -3.70 7.75 -9.75
N ILE A 91 -4.11 7.58 -11.01
CA ILE A 91 -3.26 7.00 -12.05
C ILE A 91 -3.05 8.03 -13.15
N TYR A 92 -1.80 8.22 -13.55
CA TYR A 92 -1.39 9.22 -14.51
C TYR A 92 -0.55 8.63 -15.64
N ASN A 93 -0.51 9.36 -16.77
CA ASN A 93 0.32 9.00 -17.92
C ASN A 93 1.78 9.45 -17.81
N LYS A 94 2.13 10.24 -16.81
CA LYS A 94 3.49 10.78 -16.57
C LYS A 94 3.75 10.91 -15.08
N SER A 95 5.04 10.97 -14.70
CA SER A 95 5.46 11.16 -13.31
C SER A 95 4.96 12.47 -12.73
N LYS A 96 4.96 12.57 -11.41
CA LYS A 96 4.52 13.77 -10.67
C LYS A 96 5.33 15.02 -10.99
N ASP A 97 6.59 14.86 -11.41
CA ASP A 97 7.49 15.97 -11.73
C ASP A 97 7.38 16.40 -13.21
N ALA A 98 6.62 15.68 -14.03
CA ALA A 98 6.48 15.98 -15.45
C ALA A 98 5.43 17.06 -15.73
N LYS A 99 5.74 17.91 -16.72
CA LYS A 99 4.77 18.88 -17.25
C LYS A 99 3.67 18.17 -18.04
N ASN A 100 2.46 18.74 -18.03
CA ASN A 100 1.29 18.24 -18.80
C ASN A 100 0.93 16.78 -18.46
N ARG A 101 0.94 16.47 -17.19
CA ARG A 101 0.50 15.21 -16.61
C ARG A 101 -1.03 15.07 -16.77
N LYS A 102 -1.49 13.96 -17.31
CA LYS A 102 -2.91 13.68 -17.50
C LYS A 102 -3.38 12.61 -16.52
N LEU A 103 -4.44 12.93 -15.77
CA LEU A 103 -5.12 11.96 -14.90
C LEU A 103 -5.89 10.96 -15.77
N LEU A 104 -5.67 9.68 -15.55
CA LEU A 104 -6.33 8.57 -16.22
C LEU A 104 -7.43 7.95 -15.34
N PHE A 105 -7.23 7.95 -14.03
CA PHE A 105 -8.15 7.37 -13.04
C PHE A 105 -7.98 8.04 -11.68
N SER A 106 -9.08 8.13 -10.92
CA SER A 106 -9.09 8.51 -9.50
C SER A 106 -10.10 7.64 -8.75
N SER A 107 -9.66 7.06 -7.63
CA SER A 107 -10.52 6.28 -6.75
C SER A 107 -11.52 7.13 -5.96
N LYS A 108 -11.39 8.46 -5.99
CA LYS A 108 -12.29 9.39 -5.30
C LYS A 108 -13.74 9.21 -5.69
N SER A 109 -14.01 8.89 -6.96
CA SER A 109 -15.36 8.62 -7.47
C SER A 109 -15.98 7.32 -6.95
N LEU A 110 -15.18 6.43 -6.36
CA LEU A 110 -15.62 5.14 -5.84
C LEU A 110 -16.04 5.19 -4.37
N GLY A 111 -15.93 6.37 -3.72
CA GLY A 111 -16.22 6.54 -2.30
C GLY A 111 -15.28 5.74 -1.40
N ASP A 112 -15.84 5.03 -0.42
CA ASP A 112 -15.07 4.31 0.60
C ASP A 112 -14.65 2.89 0.20
N LYS A 113 -14.72 2.55 -1.09
CA LYS A 113 -14.30 1.22 -1.55
C LYS A 113 -12.82 0.99 -1.27
N LYS A 114 -12.53 -0.14 -0.64
CA LYS A 114 -11.16 -0.56 -0.28
C LYS A 114 -10.52 -1.45 -1.34
N GLU A 115 -11.34 -2.05 -2.21
CA GLU A 115 -10.89 -2.86 -3.33
C GLU A 115 -11.51 -2.35 -4.62
N PHE A 116 -10.69 -2.13 -5.64
CA PHE A 116 -11.12 -1.68 -6.96
C PHE A 116 -10.09 -2.03 -8.03
N MET A 117 -10.48 -1.87 -9.29
CA MET A 117 -9.63 -2.13 -10.43
C MET A 117 -9.69 -1.02 -11.46
N PHE A 118 -8.63 -0.91 -12.24
CA PHE A 118 -8.51 -0.04 -13.41
C PHE A 118 -7.94 -0.83 -14.58
N GLU A 119 -8.49 -0.65 -15.77
CA GLU A 119 -8.01 -1.30 -16.98
C GLU A 119 -7.42 -0.30 -17.95
N VAL A 120 -6.31 -0.65 -18.57
CA VAL A 120 -5.61 0.21 -19.54
C VAL A 120 -5.01 -0.63 -20.66
N SER A 121 -4.93 -0.03 -21.86
CA SER A 121 -4.25 -0.61 -23.02
C SER A 121 -3.58 0.48 -23.83
N LYS A 122 -2.67 0.10 -24.73
CA LYS A 122 -1.99 1.01 -25.67
C LYS A 122 -1.14 2.10 -25.00
N VAL A 123 -0.65 1.83 -23.79
CA VAL A 123 0.29 2.69 -23.06
C VAL A 123 1.55 1.90 -22.71
N ARG A 124 2.69 2.58 -22.60
CA ARG A 124 3.97 1.94 -22.24
C ARG A 124 4.24 1.95 -20.75
N GLN A 125 3.63 2.88 -20.05
CA GLN A 125 3.77 3.02 -18.61
C GLN A 125 2.65 3.89 -18.04
N VAL A 126 2.38 3.69 -16.76
CA VAL A 126 1.54 4.57 -15.95
C VAL A 126 2.20 4.85 -14.63
N TYR A 127 1.76 5.90 -13.96
CA TYR A 127 2.24 6.32 -12.64
C TYR A 127 1.06 6.26 -11.67
N VAL A 128 1.23 5.50 -10.62
CA VAL A 128 0.23 5.31 -9.55
C VAL A 128 0.64 6.15 -8.35
N ASP A 129 -0.18 7.11 -8.01
CA ASP A 129 -0.01 7.96 -6.84
C ASP A 129 -0.94 7.51 -5.72
N TYR A 130 -0.39 7.23 -4.56
CA TYR A 130 -1.13 7.14 -3.31
C TYR A 130 -1.12 8.50 -2.64
N ILE A 131 -2.27 9.18 -2.60
CA ILE A 131 -2.44 10.46 -1.91
C ILE A 131 -2.79 10.15 -0.46
N VAL A 132 -1.81 10.29 0.42
CA VAL A 132 -1.92 9.95 1.84
C VAL A 132 -2.36 11.18 2.62
N PRO A 133 -3.56 11.16 3.23
CA PRO A 133 -4.06 12.32 3.97
C PRO A 133 -3.22 12.59 5.22
N PRO A 134 -3.22 13.85 5.70
CA PRO A 134 -2.54 14.20 6.94
C PRO A 134 -3.21 13.53 8.15
N THR A 135 -2.45 13.40 9.24
CA THR A 135 -2.94 12.93 10.54
C THR A 135 -2.38 13.79 11.66
N GLU A 136 -3.22 14.12 12.63
CA GLU A 136 -2.81 14.80 13.85
C GLU A 136 -2.30 13.81 14.91
N GLU A 137 -2.77 12.57 14.85
CA GLU A 137 -2.23 11.46 15.63
C GLU A 137 -0.81 11.16 15.19
N GLY A 138 0.03 10.69 16.09
CA GLY A 138 1.44 10.35 15.77
C GLY A 138 1.58 9.50 14.50
N SER A 139 2.79 9.28 14.03
CA SER A 139 3.05 8.50 12.82
C SER A 139 2.58 7.06 12.99
N TYR A 140 1.72 6.60 12.10
CA TYR A 140 1.30 5.19 11.99
C TYR A 140 1.33 4.75 10.53
N SER A 141 1.28 3.46 10.29
CA SER A 141 1.37 2.89 8.96
C SER A 141 0.32 1.82 8.70
N GLY A 142 0.08 1.58 7.43
CA GLY A 142 -0.70 0.47 6.92
C GLY A 142 -0.10 -0.04 5.62
N CYS A 143 -0.73 -1.04 5.01
CA CYS A 143 -0.27 -1.62 3.76
C CYS A 143 -1.35 -1.57 2.70
N ALA A 144 -0.93 -1.33 1.47
CA ALA A 144 -1.72 -1.50 0.26
C ALA A 144 -1.08 -2.57 -0.63
N VAL A 145 -1.89 -3.40 -1.23
CA VAL A 145 -1.45 -4.29 -2.31
C VAL A 145 -1.88 -3.71 -3.64
N PHE A 146 -0.94 -3.66 -4.55
CA PHE A 146 -1.14 -3.36 -5.95
C PHE A 146 -0.78 -4.60 -6.76
N MET A 147 -1.65 -5.02 -7.67
CA MET A 147 -1.45 -6.20 -8.51
C MET A 147 -1.75 -5.88 -9.96
N VAL A 148 -0.93 -6.38 -10.84
CA VAL A 148 -1.04 -6.20 -12.30
C VAL A 148 -1.23 -7.54 -12.96
N GLY A 149 -2.13 -7.60 -13.92
CA GLY A 149 -2.29 -8.71 -14.84
C GLY A 149 -2.55 -8.24 -16.26
N TYR A 150 -2.37 -9.13 -17.21
CA TYR A 150 -2.51 -8.87 -18.64
C TYR A 150 -3.40 -9.89 -19.36
N LYS A 151 -3.90 -9.48 -20.53
CA LYS A 151 -4.76 -10.30 -21.39
C LYS A 151 -4.53 -9.94 -22.85
#